data_e5b9a332be40c619731143cdf37e357a
#
_entry.id   e5b9a332be40c619731143cdf37e357a
#
_cell.length_a   1.000
_cell.length_b   1.000
_cell.length_c   1.000
_cell.angle_alpha   90.00
_cell.angle_beta   90.00
_cell.angle_gamma   90.00
#
_symmetry.space_group_name_H-M   'P 1'
#
loop_
_entity.id
_entity.type
_entity.pdbx_description
1 polymer ?
#
loop_
_entity_poly.entity_id
_entity_poly.type
_entity_poly.pdbx_seq_one_letter_code
_entity_poly.pdbx_strand_id
1 'polypeptide(L)'
;VDTTQLLKGVLDLAVLAVLRAEDGYGYDIMRRLRAAGLEEIGDASVYGTLRRLFNAGLLTTYVVPSEEGPHRKYYALNAAGRDQLDRSGKVWRAFASTMDSLLDDRGVAA
;
A
#
# COMPACT_ATOMS: atom_id res chain seq x y z
N VAL A 1 2.50 17.21 -12.79
CA VAL A 1 1.76 16.49 -11.74
C VAL A 1 2.73 15.62 -11.00
N ASP A 2 2.83 15.81 -9.73
CA ASP A 2 3.67 14.94 -8.92
C ASP A 2 2.92 13.68 -8.47
N THR A 3 3.66 12.74 -7.98
CA THR A 3 3.10 11.45 -7.58
C THR A 3 2.21 11.54 -6.35
N THR A 4 2.30 12.63 -5.59
CA THR A 4 1.46 12.82 -4.39
C THR A 4 -0.02 12.77 -4.72
N GLN A 5 -0.41 13.40 -5.83
CA GLN A 5 -1.80 13.37 -6.28
C GLN A 5 -2.24 11.94 -6.66
N LEU A 6 -1.37 11.22 -7.35
CA LEU A 6 -1.66 9.86 -7.78
C LEU A 6 -1.76 8.89 -6.61
N LEU A 7 -0.95 9.11 -5.58
CA LEU A 7 -0.92 8.25 -4.40
C LEU A 7 -2.23 8.26 -3.61
N LYS A 8 -2.99 9.33 -3.66
CA LYS A 8 -4.23 9.46 -2.90
C LYS A 8 -5.22 8.33 -3.14
N GLY A 9 -5.20 7.78 -4.35
CA GLY A 9 -6.13 6.72 -4.70
C GLY A 9 -5.57 5.32 -4.58
N VAL A 10 -4.26 5.16 -4.39
CA VAL A 10 -3.62 3.85 -4.48
C VAL A 10 -2.80 3.46 -3.25
N LEU A 11 -2.67 4.33 -2.26
CA LEU A 11 -1.82 4.05 -1.12
C LEU A 11 -2.29 2.84 -0.32
N ASP A 12 -3.60 2.68 -0.16
CA ASP A 12 -4.15 1.51 0.52
C ASP A 12 -3.71 0.22 -0.18
N LEU A 13 -3.82 0.20 -1.50
CA LEU A 13 -3.42 -0.96 -2.30
C LEU A 13 -1.91 -1.22 -2.18
N ALA A 14 -1.11 -0.16 -2.20
CA ALA A 14 0.34 -0.29 -2.09
C ALA A 14 0.75 -0.87 -0.74
N VAL A 15 0.12 -0.44 0.35
CA VAL A 15 0.39 -0.97 1.69
C VAL A 15 -0.01 -2.44 1.79
N LEU A 16 -1.19 -2.80 1.28
CA LEU A 16 -1.61 -4.20 1.27
C LEU A 16 -0.62 -5.06 0.47
N ALA A 17 -0.16 -4.56 -0.67
CA ALA A 17 0.77 -5.30 -1.53
C ALA A 17 2.13 -5.53 -0.83
N VAL A 18 2.64 -4.53 -0.14
CA VAL A 18 3.90 -4.66 0.60
C VAL A 18 3.77 -5.69 1.72
N LEU A 19 2.63 -5.68 2.42
CA LEU A 19 2.39 -6.61 3.52
C LEU A 19 2.13 -8.04 3.05
N ARG A 20 1.71 -8.23 1.79
CA ARG A 20 1.60 -9.59 1.24
C ARG A 20 2.95 -10.30 1.24
N ALA A 21 4.02 -9.57 0.93
CA ALA A 21 5.35 -10.14 0.86
C ALA A 21 5.88 -10.50 2.24
N GLU A 22 5.64 -9.63 3.22
CA GLU A 22 6.21 -9.79 4.56
C GLU A 22 5.51 -8.83 5.53
N ASP A 23 5.29 -9.29 6.76
CA ASP A 23 4.84 -8.43 7.84
C ASP A 23 5.85 -7.31 8.08
N GLY A 24 5.40 -6.20 8.64
CA GLY A 24 6.30 -5.10 8.93
C GLY A 24 5.73 -4.13 9.94
N TYR A 25 6.62 -3.35 10.56
CA TYR A 25 6.23 -2.23 11.40
C TYR A 25 6.21 -0.96 10.54
N GLY A 26 5.60 0.10 11.07
CA GLY A 26 5.32 1.30 10.26
C GLY A 26 6.53 1.87 9.52
N TYR A 27 7.66 2.06 10.22
CA TYR A 27 8.87 2.60 9.59
C TYR A 27 9.40 1.68 8.49
N ASP A 28 9.39 0.37 8.74
CA ASP A 28 9.84 -0.60 7.75
C ASP A 28 8.95 -0.62 6.52
N ILE A 29 7.63 -0.55 6.71
CA ILE A 29 6.67 -0.48 5.60
C ILE A 29 6.94 0.76 4.75
N MET A 30 7.11 1.92 5.39
CA MET A 30 7.43 3.16 4.70
C MET A 30 8.71 3.03 3.88
N ARG A 31 9.75 2.46 4.47
CA ARG A 31 11.03 2.27 3.80
C ARG A 31 10.89 1.36 2.59
N ARG A 32 10.11 0.28 2.71
CA ARG A 32 9.87 -0.64 1.58
C ARG A 32 9.07 0.01 0.46
N LEU A 33 8.09 0.84 0.80
CA LEU A 33 7.32 1.59 -0.21
C LEU A 33 8.21 2.57 -0.96
N ARG A 34 9.07 3.28 -0.25
CA ARG A 34 10.03 4.20 -0.89
C ARG A 34 11.01 3.46 -1.77
N ALA A 35 11.53 2.34 -1.33
CA ALA A 35 12.44 1.52 -2.10
C ALA A 35 11.79 0.97 -3.38
N ALA A 36 10.48 0.74 -3.35
CA ALA A 36 9.73 0.28 -4.51
C ALA A 36 9.47 1.37 -5.54
N GLY A 37 9.75 2.64 -5.20
CA GLY A 37 9.57 3.76 -6.12
C GLY A 37 8.64 4.86 -5.63
N LEU A 38 7.97 4.67 -4.50
CA LEU A 38 7.05 5.68 -3.95
C LEU A 38 7.84 6.60 -3.00
N GLU A 39 8.79 7.33 -3.55
CA GLU A 39 9.80 8.04 -2.78
C GLU A 39 9.26 9.21 -1.95
N GLU A 40 8.13 9.78 -2.37
CA GLU A 40 7.56 10.98 -1.74
C GLU A 40 6.55 10.68 -0.63
N ILE A 41 6.37 9.42 -0.31
CA ILE A 41 5.44 9.01 0.74
C ILE A 41 5.87 9.56 2.08
N GLY A 42 4.92 10.17 2.81
CA GLY A 42 5.18 10.73 4.13
C GLY A 42 4.75 9.78 5.24
N ASP A 43 5.34 9.99 6.41
CA ASP A 43 5.08 9.16 7.60
C ASP A 43 3.60 9.17 7.99
N ALA A 44 3.00 10.35 8.04
CA ALA A 44 1.61 10.50 8.45
C ALA A 44 0.67 9.74 7.53
N SER A 45 0.95 9.74 6.23
CA SER A 45 0.15 9.02 5.25
C SER A 45 0.22 7.51 5.46
N VAL A 46 1.41 6.98 5.73
CA VAL A 46 1.61 5.55 5.99
C VAL A 46 0.91 5.14 7.28
N TYR A 47 1.15 5.86 8.37
CA TYR A 47 0.53 5.49 9.66
C TYR A 47 -0.98 5.65 9.63
N GLY A 48 -1.49 6.68 8.97
CA GLY A 48 -2.92 6.87 8.78
C GLY A 48 -3.56 5.75 7.99
N THR A 49 -2.89 5.30 6.93
CA THR A 49 -3.36 4.18 6.10
C THR A 49 -3.37 2.89 6.91
N LEU A 50 -2.31 2.61 7.66
CA LEU A 50 -2.24 1.40 8.50
C LEU A 50 -3.38 1.38 9.52
N ARG A 51 -3.65 2.51 10.18
CA ARG A 51 -4.76 2.61 11.14
C ARG A 51 -6.10 2.35 10.46
N ARG A 52 -6.32 2.94 9.30
CA ARG A 52 -7.56 2.79 8.57
C ARG A 52 -7.78 1.34 8.11
N LEU A 53 -6.74 0.69 7.60
CA LEU A 53 -6.83 -0.71 7.16
C LEU A 53 -7.04 -1.65 8.34
N PHE A 54 -6.39 -1.38 9.46
CA PHE A 54 -6.60 -2.15 10.68
C PHE A 54 -8.05 -2.01 11.17
N ASN A 55 -8.55 -0.79 11.22
CA ASN A 55 -9.93 -0.53 11.67
C ASN A 55 -10.96 -1.13 10.71
N ALA A 56 -10.61 -1.29 9.45
CA ALA A 56 -11.48 -1.95 8.46
C ALA A 56 -11.43 -3.47 8.56
N GLY A 57 -10.63 -4.02 9.46
CA GLY A 57 -10.54 -5.47 9.65
C GLY A 57 -9.66 -6.20 8.64
N LEU A 58 -8.78 -5.49 7.95
CA LEU A 58 -7.94 -6.06 6.90
C LEU A 58 -6.54 -6.46 7.38
N LEU A 59 -6.15 -5.97 8.55
CA LEU A 59 -4.84 -6.24 9.14
C LEU A 59 -4.99 -6.75 10.56
N THR A 60 -4.04 -7.57 10.99
CA THR A 60 -3.81 -7.88 12.40
C THR A 60 -2.52 -7.22 12.85
N THR A 61 -2.34 -7.08 14.15
CA THR A 61 -1.13 -6.50 14.72
C THR A 61 -0.58 -7.39 15.81
N TYR A 62 0.73 -7.32 15.98
CA TYR A 62 1.39 -7.96 17.12
C TYR A 62 2.62 -7.13 17.49
N VAL A 63 3.05 -7.27 18.73
CA VAL A 63 4.19 -6.51 19.25
C VAL A 63 5.40 -7.42 19.34
N VAL A 64 6.52 -6.93 18.82
CA VAL A 64 7.81 -7.62 18.90
C VAL A 64 8.67 -6.87 19.91
N PRO A 65 9.08 -7.52 21.01
CA PRO A 65 9.99 -6.91 21.98
C PRO A 65 11.34 -6.63 21.33
N SER A 66 11.95 -5.51 21.72
CA SER A 66 13.31 -5.17 21.31
C SER A 66 14.20 -5.05 22.54
N GLU A 67 15.37 -5.66 22.50
CA GLU A 67 16.33 -5.60 23.62
C GLU A 67 16.94 -4.21 23.75
N GLU A 68 17.08 -3.48 22.67
CA GLU A 68 17.81 -2.23 22.60
C GLU A 68 16.93 -1.00 22.30
N GLY A 69 15.63 -1.12 22.44
CA GLY A 69 14.76 0.00 22.13
C GLY A 69 13.31 -0.29 22.43
N PRO A 70 12.41 0.57 21.97
CA PRO A 70 10.99 0.38 22.21
C PRO A 70 10.50 -0.85 21.45
N HIS A 71 9.43 -1.45 21.96
CA HIS A 71 8.74 -2.54 21.29
C HIS A 71 8.22 -2.04 19.94
N ARG A 72 8.19 -2.91 18.94
CA ARG A 72 7.71 -2.60 17.60
C ARG A 72 6.38 -3.28 17.35
N LYS A 73 5.42 -2.50 16.90
CA LYS A 73 4.11 -2.99 16.50
C LYS A 73 4.16 -3.39 15.03
N TYR A 74 4.01 -4.68 14.79
CA TYR A 74 4.00 -5.22 13.43
C TYR A 74 2.57 -5.34 12.92
N TYR A 75 2.44 -5.20 11.62
CA TYR A 75 1.18 -5.36 10.89
C TYR A 75 1.30 -6.55 9.95
N ALA A 76 0.22 -7.30 9.83
CA ALA A 76 0.15 -8.47 8.96
C ALA A 76 -1.19 -8.50 8.24
N LEU A 77 -1.18 -8.98 6.99
CA LEU A 77 -2.44 -9.24 6.29
C LEU A 77 -3.17 -10.40 6.95
N ASN A 78 -4.48 -10.26 7.11
CA ASN A 78 -5.34 -11.39 7.44
C ASN A 78 -6.06 -11.87 6.17
N ALA A 79 -6.97 -12.83 6.29
CA ALA A 79 -7.68 -13.38 5.14
C ALA A 79 -8.49 -12.31 4.41
N ALA A 80 -9.17 -11.43 5.16
CA ALA A 80 -9.93 -10.33 4.56
C ALA A 80 -9.03 -9.35 3.82
N GLY A 81 -7.83 -9.08 4.36
CA GLY A 81 -6.83 -8.22 3.71
C GLY A 81 -6.34 -8.82 2.41
N ARG A 82 -6.11 -10.13 2.38
CA ARG A 82 -5.69 -10.83 1.14
C ARG A 82 -6.78 -10.75 0.08
N ASP A 83 -8.03 -10.95 0.45
CA ASP A 83 -9.16 -10.83 -0.47
C ASP A 83 -9.27 -9.42 -1.02
N GLN A 84 -9.12 -8.42 -0.15
CA GLN A 84 -9.19 -7.02 -0.57
C GLN A 84 -8.06 -6.68 -1.53
N LEU A 85 -6.86 -7.18 -1.25
CA LEU A 85 -5.71 -6.98 -2.14
C LEU A 85 -5.99 -7.55 -3.53
N ASP A 86 -6.53 -8.76 -3.60
CA ASP A 86 -6.84 -9.42 -4.87
C ASP A 86 -7.88 -8.61 -5.66
N ARG A 87 -8.96 -8.20 -5.00
CA ARG A 87 -10.02 -7.42 -5.66
C ARG A 87 -9.51 -6.05 -6.12
N SER A 88 -8.85 -5.34 -5.23
CA SER A 88 -8.34 -3.99 -5.55
C SER A 88 -7.23 -4.04 -6.59
N GLY A 89 -6.42 -5.09 -6.58
CA GLY A 89 -5.38 -5.28 -7.58
C GLY A 89 -5.96 -5.44 -8.98
N LYS A 90 -7.04 -6.19 -9.11
CA LYS A 90 -7.74 -6.35 -10.40
C LYS A 90 -8.32 -5.03 -10.90
N VAL A 91 -8.94 -4.27 -10.00
CA VAL A 91 -9.49 -2.95 -10.34
C VAL A 91 -8.37 -2.02 -10.80
N TRP A 92 -7.25 -2.02 -10.08
CA TRP A 92 -6.11 -1.20 -10.45
C TRP A 92 -5.57 -1.57 -11.83
N ARG A 93 -5.39 -2.86 -12.12
CA ARG A 93 -4.85 -3.29 -13.42
C ARG A 93 -5.76 -2.90 -14.57
N ALA A 94 -7.07 -3.03 -14.39
CA ALA A 94 -8.03 -2.60 -15.41
C ALA A 94 -7.99 -1.09 -15.61
N PHE A 95 -7.92 -0.33 -14.53
CA PHE A 95 -7.83 1.12 -14.58
C PHE A 95 -6.52 1.56 -15.25
N ALA A 96 -5.40 0.97 -14.88
CA ALA A 96 -4.09 1.29 -15.45
C ALA A 96 -4.06 0.98 -16.95
N SER A 97 -4.66 -0.14 -17.36
CA SER A 97 -4.76 -0.49 -18.77
C SER A 97 -5.57 0.54 -19.55
N THR A 98 -6.67 1.00 -18.97
CA THR A 98 -7.48 2.07 -19.58
C THR A 98 -6.66 3.35 -19.73
N MET A 99 -5.94 3.74 -18.69
CA MET A 99 -5.10 4.93 -18.73
C MET A 99 -3.99 4.80 -19.78
N ASP A 100 -3.35 3.65 -19.85
CA ASP A 100 -2.31 3.38 -20.83
C ASP A 100 -2.86 3.53 -22.25
N SER A 101 -4.05 3.02 -22.52
CA SER A 101 -4.71 3.16 -23.80
C SER A 101 -5.00 4.62 -24.15
N LEU A 102 -5.46 5.38 -23.16
CA LEU A 102 -5.76 6.81 -23.38
C LEU A 102 -4.51 7.64 -23.63
N LEU A 103 -3.40 7.24 -23.03
CA LEU A 103 -2.12 7.96 -23.16
C LEU A 103 -1.32 7.54 -24.38
N ASP A 104 -1.71 6.48 -25.06
CA ASP A 104 -1.03 5.99 -26.27
C ASP A 104 -1.26 7.00 -27.40
N ASP A 105 -0.15 7.47 -28.03
CA ASP A 105 -0.21 8.42 -29.13
C ASP A 105 -0.94 7.89 -30.36
N ARG A 106 -0.95 6.59 -30.56
CA ARG A 106 -1.71 5.97 -31.66
C ARG A 106 -3.20 5.98 -31.36
N GLY A 107 -3.51 6.40 -30.18
CA GLY A 107 -4.85 6.58 -29.73
C GLY A 107 -5.58 5.28 -29.44
N VAL A 108 -6.66 5.44 -28.65
CA VAL A 108 -7.70 4.45 -28.64
C VAL A 108 -8.41 4.66 -29.96
N ALA A 109 -8.46 3.66 -30.81
CA ALA A 109 -9.14 3.77 -32.10
C ALA A 109 -10.54 4.33 -31.85
N ALA A 110 -10.78 5.44 -32.46
CA ALA A 110 -12.04 6.13 -32.29
C ALA A 110 -13.18 5.23 -32.73
#